data_32f209dd39502ede69c2134369366ba5
#
_entry.id   32f209dd39502ede69c2134369366ba5
#
_cell.length_a   1.000
_cell.length_b   1.000
_cell.length_c   1.000
_cell.angle_alpha   90.00
_cell.angle_beta   90.00
_cell.angle_gamma   90.00
#
_symmetry.space_group_name_H-M   'P 1'
#
loop_
_entity.id
_entity.type
_entity.pdbx_description
1 polymer ?
#
loop_
_entity_poly.entity_id
_entity_poly.type
_entity_poly.pdbx_seq_one_letter_code
_entity_poly.pdbx_strand_id
1 'polypeptide(L)'
;AKDISAKHSTVHLFWGDKPDVIAENIKDMRKRAAKHGREDALGFGMRLQIVCAESEEEAWDDAHRLVAGAAKFQLFNSNKGQDGVESIRKTSEANQRVWQLLEESGDEMKIHPHLWTGISMVRSGAGIAVVGTSKQIADTLDEFVDAGCTSFCLSGYPHAKAARLFSDKVMPHFKGRLSDVLPRAA
;
A
#
# COMPACT_ATOMS: atom_id res chain seq x y z
N ALA A 1 10.44 1.98 15.89
CA ALA A 1 10.34 2.66 14.59
C ALA A 1 9.43 3.90 14.66
N LYS A 2 8.18 3.78 15.16
CA LYS A 2 7.21 4.90 15.20
C LYS A 2 7.73 6.14 15.94
N ASP A 3 8.36 5.99 17.12
CA ASP A 3 8.86 7.14 17.89
C ASP A 3 10.03 7.85 17.19
N ILE A 4 10.92 7.10 16.53
CA ILE A 4 12.01 7.68 15.72
C ILE A 4 11.42 8.46 14.55
N SER A 5 10.44 7.89 13.84
CA SER A 5 9.75 8.56 12.75
C SER A 5 9.04 9.82 13.21
N ALA A 6 8.29 9.77 14.31
CA ALA A 6 7.62 10.94 14.88
C ALA A 6 8.59 12.09 15.22
N LYS A 7 9.79 11.76 15.68
CA LYS A 7 10.82 12.73 16.05
C LYS A 7 11.58 13.33 14.85
N HIS A 8 11.82 12.53 13.80
CA HIS A 8 12.81 12.88 12.78
C HIS A 8 12.32 12.90 11.34
N SER A 9 11.19 12.21 11.01
CA SER A 9 10.73 12.11 9.64
C SER A 9 9.92 13.32 9.20
N THR A 10 9.96 13.63 7.90
CA THR A 10 9.06 14.60 7.26
C THR A 10 7.76 13.91 6.83
N VAL A 11 7.86 12.67 6.35
CA VAL A 11 6.73 11.83 5.96
C VAL A 11 6.91 10.44 6.56
N HIS A 12 5.84 9.91 7.17
CA HIS A 12 5.75 8.52 7.61
C HIS A 12 4.94 7.72 6.58
N LEU A 13 5.57 6.71 5.96
CA LEU A 13 4.89 5.83 5.01
C LEU A 13 4.41 4.56 5.71
N PHE A 14 3.09 4.34 5.68
CA PHE A 14 2.50 3.09 6.11
C PHE A 14 2.57 2.05 4.99
N TRP A 15 2.65 0.79 5.35
CA TRP A 15 2.29 -0.31 4.45
C TRP A 15 0.77 -0.45 4.40
N GLY A 16 0.23 -1.04 3.32
CA GLY A 16 -1.21 -1.12 3.11
C GLY A 16 -1.97 -1.76 4.27
N ASP A 17 -3.08 -1.18 4.63
CA ASP A 17 -4.10 -1.66 5.57
C ASP A 17 -5.45 -1.04 5.16
N LYS A 18 -6.51 -1.32 5.92
CA LYS A 18 -7.82 -0.68 5.73
C LYS A 18 -7.75 0.82 6.04
N PRO A 19 -8.49 1.68 5.34
CA PRO A 19 -8.44 3.14 5.54
C PRO A 19 -8.73 3.59 6.97
N ASP A 20 -9.67 2.95 7.67
CA ASP A 20 -10.01 3.23 9.06
C ASP A 20 -8.84 2.92 10.02
N VAL A 21 -8.15 1.80 9.79
CA VAL A 21 -6.95 1.43 10.57
C VAL A 21 -5.82 2.44 10.32
N ILE A 22 -5.66 2.91 9.09
CA ILE A 22 -4.68 3.95 8.75
C ILE A 22 -5.03 5.27 9.44
N ALA A 23 -6.30 5.66 9.49
CA ALA A 23 -6.75 6.87 10.20
C ALA A 23 -6.37 6.80 11.70
N GLU A 24 -6.58 5.65 12.35
CA GLU A 24 -6.18 5.46 13.76
C GLU A 24 -4.65 5.47 13.93
N ASN A 25 -3.90 4.88 13.01
CA ASN A 25 -2.44 4.92 13.05
C ASN A 25 -1.91 6.38 12.87
N ILE A 26 -2.55 7.19 12.03
CA ILE A 26 -2.22 8.62 11.87
C ILE A 26 -2.46 9.37 13.18
N LYS A 27 -3.58 9.12 13.87
CA LYS A 27 -3.85 9.72 15.19
C LYS A 27 -2.78 9.35 16.22
N ASP A 28 -2.35 8.08 16.27
CA ASP A 28 -1.25 7.63 17.13
C ASP A 28 0.05 8.36 16.79
N MET A 29 0.39 8.45 15.50
CA MET A 29 1.62 9.13 15.06
C MET A 29 1.61 10.62 15.35
N ARG A 30 0.48 11.32 15.21
CA ARG A 30 0.34 12.73 15.61
C ARG A 30 0.55 12.92 17.11
N LYS A 31 -0.03 12.05 17.95
CA LYS A 31 0.18 12.07 19.41
C LYS A 31 1.66 11.87 19.78
N ARG A 32 2.37 11.02 19.04
CA ARG A 32 3.82 10.81 19.25
C ARG A 32 4.63 12.03 18.80
N ALA A 33 4.29 12.61 17.65
CA ALA A 33 4.94 13.80 17.10
C ALA A 33 4.73 15.02 18.01
N ALA A 34 3.55 15.18 18.62
CA ALA A 34 3.23 16.25 19.58
C ALA A 34 4.20 16.28 20.78
N LYS A 35 4.69 15.12 21.24
CA LYS A 35 5.71 15.05 22.31
C LYS A 35 7.04 15.75 21.94
N HIS A 36 7.20 16.02 20.66
CA HIS A 36 8.37 16.70 20.09
C HIS A 36 8.03 18.06 19.46
N GLY A 37 6.79 18.56 19.64
CA GLY A 37 6.29 19.80 19.03
C GLY A 37 6.21 19.73 17.51
N ARG A 38 5.91 18.53 16.95
CA ARG A 38 5.95 18.26 15.50
C ARG A 38 4.66 17.65 14.93
N GLU A 39 3.54 17.77 15.61
CA GLU A 39 2.24 17.21 15.20
C GLU A 39 1.79 17.66 13.81
N ASP A 40 2.11 18.91 13.43
CA ASP A 40 1.77 19.50 12.14
C ASP A 40 2.90 19.41 11.10
N ALA A 41 4.10 19.03 11.53
CA ALA A 41 5.27 18.90 10.66
C ALA A 41 5.45 17.50 10.06
N LEU A 42 4.66 16.51 10.52
CA LEU A 42 4.74 15.13 10.05
C LEU A 42 3.62 14.84 9.04
N GLY A 43 4.00 14.63 7.81
CA GLY A 43 3.11 14.13 6.75
C GLY A 43 2.94 12.61 6.81
N PHE A 44 1.90 12.11 6.16
CA PHE A 44 1.58 10.67 6.12
C PHE A 44 1.38 10.20 4.69
N GLY A 45 1.78 8.97 4.42
CA GLY A 45 1.61 8.38 3.11
C GLY A 45 1.44 6.87 3.14
N MET A 46 1.08 6.34 1.99
CA MET A 46 0.85 4.90 1.79
C MET A 46 1.81 4.32 0.77
N ARG A 47 2.29 3.11 1.04
CA ARG A 47 2.96 2.29 0.05
C ARG A 47 2.04 1.15 -0.39
N LEU A 48 1.62 1.17 -1.67
CA LEU A 48 0.67 0.24 -2.25
C LEU A 48 1.16 -0.29 -3.60
N GLN A 49 0.66 -1.45 -3.98
CA GLN A 49 0.73 -1.95 -5.35
C GLN A 49 -0.54 -1.53 -6.10
N ILE A 50 -0.45 -1.39 -7.42
CA ILE A 50 -1.60 -1.06 -8.28
C ILE A 50 -1.73 -2.13 -9.36
N VAL A 51 -2.95 -2.66 -9.51
CA VAL A 51 -3.34 -3.52 -10.64
C VAL A 51 -4.56 -2.89 -11.28
N CYS A 52 -4.34 -2.22 -12.39
CA CYS A 52 -5.37 -1.45 -13.11
C CYS A 52 -5.65 -2.08 -14.48
N ALA A 53 -6.93 -2.24 -14.81
CA ALA A 53 -7.37 -2.67 -16.14
C ALA A 53 -8.62 -1.89 -16.61
N GLU A 54 -9.09 -2.16 -17.82
CA GLU A 54 -10.29 -1.48 -18.36
C GLU A 54 -11.59 -1.97 -17.71
N SER A 55 -11.63 -3.22 -17.22
CA SER A 55 -12.73 -3.77 -16.44
C SER A 55 -12.25 -4.31 -15.09
N GLU A 56 -13.16 -4.43 -14.14
CA GLU A 56 -12.86 -5.00 -12.83
C GLU A 56 -12.46 -6.48 -12.94
N GLU A 57 -13.16 -7.25 -13.78
CA GLU A 57 -12.87 -8.66 -14.04
C GLU A 57 -11.44 -8.84 -14.57
N GLU A 58 -11.05 -8.05 -15.58
CA GLU A 58 -9.71 -8.07 -16.15
C GLU A 58 -8.64 -7.69 -15.10
N ALA A 59 -8.93 -6.73 -14.23
CA ALA A 59 -8.01 -6.32 -13.17
C ALA A 59 -7.77 -7.46 -12.17
N TRP A 60 -8.82 -8.18 -11.78
CA TRP A 60 -8.68 -9.34 -10.89
C TRP A 60 -7.95 -10.50 -11.56
N ASP A 61 -8.22 -10.75 -12.84
CA ASP A 61 -7.48 -11.74 -13.62
C ASP A 61 -6.00 -11.41 -13.71
N ASP A 62 -5.66 -10.14 -13.96
CA ASP A 62 -4.27 -9.67 -13.97
C ASP A 62 -3.60 -9.86 -12.59
N ALA A 63 -4.30 -9.55 -11.51
CA ALA A 63 -3.81 -9.74 -10.15
C ALA A 63 -3.49 -11.21 -9.85
N HIS A 64 -4.40 -12.12 -10.16
CA HIS A 64 -4.21 -13.55 -9.97
C HIS A 64 -3.09 -14.11 -10.85
N ARG A 65 -2.99 -13.67 -12.12
CA ARG A 65 -1.89 -14.06 -13.02
C ARG A 65 -0.52 -13.62 -12.50
N LEU A 66 -0.43 -12.42 -11.92
CA LEU A 66 0.82 -11.92 -11.31
C LEU A 66 1.31 -12.83 -10.19
N VAL A 67 0.42 -13.24 -9.28
CA VAL A 67 0.77 -14.12 -8.16
C VAL A 67 1.11 -15.52 -8.66
N ALA A 68 0.32 -16.09 -9.57
CA ALA A 68 0.59 -17.40 -10.15
C ALA A 68 1.94 -17.43 -10.91
N GLY A 69 2.27 -16.36 -11.64
CA GLY A 69 3.56 -16.21 -12.31
C GLY A 69 4.73 -16.11 -11.32
N ALA A 70 4.60 -15.26 -10.32
CA ALA A 70 5.64 -15.07 -9.31
C ALA A 70 5.86 -16.34 -8.47
N ALA A 71 4.80 -17.07 -8.12
CA ALA A 71 4.89 -18.32 -7.38
C ALA A 71 5.74 -19.37 -8.14
N LYS A 72 5.62 -19.46 -9.45
CA LYS A 72 6.47 -20.34 -10.29
C LYS A 72 7.94 -19.99 -10.16
N PHE A 73 8.30 -18.70 -10.17
CA PHE A 73 9.68 -18.26 -9.99
C PHE A 73 10.21 -18.50 -8.57
N GLN A 74 9.38 -18.34 -7.55
CA GLN A 74 9.78 -18.60 -6.16
C GLN A 74 10.04 -20.06 -5.89
N LEU A 75 9.27 -20.97 -6.47
CA LEU A 75 9.53 -22.41 -6.40
C LEU A 75 10.92 -22.78 -6.95
N PHE A 76 11.44 -22.03 -7.91
CA PHE A 76 12.80 -22.22 -8.44
C PHE A 76 13.89 -21.59 -7.54
N ASN A 77 13.54 -20.60 -6.72
CA ASN A 77 14.52 -19.86 -5.91
C ASN A 77 14.43 -20.14 -4.39
N SER A 78 13.45 -20.90 -3.94
CA SER A 78 13.22 -21.13 -2.50
C SER A 78 14.00 -22.34 -1.95
N ASN A 79 15.33 -22.19 -1.88
CA ASN A 79 16.14 -22.93 -0.92
C ASN A 79 16.13 -22.29 0.49
N LYS A 80 15.27 -21.30 0.74
CA LYS A 80 15.02 -20.75 2.09
C LYS A 80 13.86 -21.52 2.69
N GLY A 81 14.18 -22.53 3.50
CA GLY A 81 13.20 -23.36 4.20
C GLY A 81 12.24 -22.53 5.08
N GLN A 82 11.23 -23.21 5.63
CA GLN A 82 10.19 -22.65 6.48
C GLN A 82 10.72 -21.75 7.62
N ASP A 83 11.93 -22.02 8.12
CA ASP A 83 12.60 -21.22 9.15
C ASP A 83 12.89 -19.78 8.74
N GLY A 84 13.16 -19.53 7.46
CA GLY A 84 13.40 -18.18 6.95
C GLY A 84 12.13 -17.33 6.88
N VAL A 85 10.98 -17.93 6.58
CA VAL A 85 9.68 -17.25 6.55
C VAL A 85 9.22 -16.92 7.96
N GLU A 86 9.34 -17.85 8.90
CA GLU A 86 9.01 -17.67 10.31
C GLU A 86 9.86 -16.58 10.97
N SER A 87 11.15 -16.52 10.63
CA SER A 87 12.04 -15.46 11.09
C SER A 87 11.60 -14.07 10.60
N ILE A 88 11.16 -13.94 9.34
CA ILE A 88 10.68 -12.67 8.77
C ILE A 88 9.37 -12.24 9.43
N ARG A 89 8.46 -13.16 9.74
CA ARG A 89 7.21 -12.88 10.45
C ARG A 89 7.44 -12.13 11.76
N LYS A 90 8.50 -12.46 12.48
CA LYS A 90 8.80 -11.92 13.84
C LYS A 90 9.60 -10.63 13.82
N THR A 91 10.07 -10.14 12.66
CA THR A 91 11.08 -9.07 12.60
C THR A 91 10.53 -7.66 12.81
N SER A 92 9.25 -7.38 12.55
CA SER A 92 8.67 -6.05 12.76
C SER A 92 7.15 -6.08 12.88
N GLU A 93 6.58 -5.07 13.56
CA GLU A 93 5.11 -4.88 13.65
C GLU A 93 4.45 -4.83 12.25
N ALA A 94 5.10 -4.19 11.28
CA ALA A 94 4.58 -4.10 9.92
C ALA A 94 4.50 -5.48 9.24
N ASN A 95 5.52 -6.34 9.40
CA ASN A 95 5.47 -7.70 8.89
C ASN A 95 4.40 -8.54 9.59
N GLN A 96 4.29 -8.43 10.92
CA GLN A 96 3.25 -9.12 11.68
C GLN A 96 1.85 -8.70 11.19
N ARG A 97 1.63 -7.41 10.95
CA ARG A 97 0.36 -6.90 10.45
C ARG A 97 0.01 -7.44 9.06
N VAL A 98 0.96 -7.49 8.14
CA VAL A 98 0.75 -8.08 6.80
C VAL A 98 0.31 -9.54 6.88
N TRP A 99 0.89 -10.31 7.79
CA TRP A 99 0.49 -11.70 8.00
C TRP A 99 -0.90 -11.84 8.63
N GLN A 100 -1.23 -10.98 9.59
CA GLN A 100 -2.58 -10.91 10.16
C GLN A 100 -3.61 -10.59 9.07
N LEU A 101 -3.32 -9.61 8.20
CA LEU A 101 -4.20 -9.27 7.09
C LEU A 101 -4.40 -10.43 6.11
N LEU A 102 -3.35 -11.22 5.83
CA LEU A 102 -3.46 -12.44 5.03
C LEU A 102 -4.39 -13.47 5.69
N GLU A 103 -4.26 -13.69 7.00
CA GLU A 103 -5.11 -14.60 7.75
C GLU A 103 -6.57 -14.09 7.83
N GLU A 104 -6.77 -12.78 8.08
CA GLU A 104 -8.09 -12.13 8.14
C GLU A 104 -8.82 -12.12 6.78
N SER A 105 -8.09 -12.07 5.67
CA SER A 105 -8.66 -11.88 4.32
C SER A 105 -9.28 -13.14 3.71
N GLY A 106 -9.07 -14.31 4.31
CA GLY A 106 -9.63 -15.60 3.84
C GLY A 106 -9.20 -15.98 2.41
N ASP A 107 -9.98 -16.83 1.79
CA ASP A 107 -9.66 -17.40 0.46
C ASP A 107 -9.63 -16.36 -0.66
N GLU A 108 -10.46 -15.31 -0.59
CA GLU A 108 -10.45 -14.22 -1.55
C GLU A 108 -9.26 -13.28 -1.42
N MET A 109 -8.55 -13.34 -0.29
CA MET A 109 -7.43 -12.45 0.05
C MET A 109 -7.81 -10.95 -0.04
N LYS A 110 -9.08 -10.61 0.17
CA LYS A 110 -9.60 -9.24 0.17
C LYS A 110 -9.79 -8.74 1.59
N ILE A 111 -9.26 -7.54 1.89
CA ILE A 111 -9.46 -6.85 3.17
C ILE A 111 -10.40 -5.66 3.05
N HIS A 112 -10.72 -5.26 1.82
CA HIS A 112 -11.61 -4.18 1.41
C HIS A 112 -12.05 -4.49 -0.03
N PRO A 113 -13.13 -3.91 -0.59
CA PRO A 113 -13.59 -4.24 -1.95
C PRO A 113 -12.51 -4.25 -3.02
N HIS A 114 -11.55 -3.32 -2.95
CA HIS A 114 -10.46 -3.20 -3.92
C HIS A 114 -9.06 -3.34 -3.29
N LEU A 115 -8.94 -3.69 -1.99
CA LEU A 115 -7.66 -3.94 -1.33
C LEU A 115 -7.41 -5.43 -1.18
N TRP A 116 -6.31 -5.89 -1.77
CA TRP A 116 -5.97 -7.28 -1.92
C TRP A 116 -4.59 -7.62 -1.33
N THR A 117 -4.52 -8.70 -0.57
CA THR A 117 -3.31 -9.16 0.12
C THR A 117 -2.45 -10.12 -0.71
N GLY A 118 -2.95 -10.60 -1.85
CA GLY A 118 -2.37 -11.70 -2.60
C GLY A 118 -0.90 -11.49 -3.01
N ILE A 119 -0.47 -10.26 -3.26
CA ILE A 119 0.95 -9.99 -3.56
C ILE A 119 1.87 -10.33 -2.37
N SER A 120 1.37 -10.27 -1.14
CA SER A 120 2.12 -10.66 0.05
C SER A 120 2.48 -12.16 0.08
N MET A 121 1.76 -12.98 -0.67
CA MET A 121 2.09 -14.42 -0.83
C MET A 121 3.41 -14.65 -1.57
N VAL A 122 3.76 -13.74 -2.48
CA VAL A 122 4.91 -13.90 -3.38
C VAL A 122 5.99 -12.86 -3.19
N ARG A 123 5.74 -11.87 -2.31
CA ARG A 123 6.69 -10.80 -2.03
C ARG A 123 6.65 -10.41 -0.55
N SER A 124 7.83 -10.30 0.07
CA SER A 124 7.96 -9.71 1.41
C SER A 124 7.79 -8.17 1.37
N GLY A 125 7.36 -7.60 2.47
CA GLY A 125 7.19 -6.15 2.61
C GLY A 125 5.79 -5.67 2.24
N ALA A 126 5.65 -4.44 1.72
CA ALA A 126 4.37 -3.84 1.38
C ALA A 126 3.74 -4.56 0.17
N GLY A 127 2.92 -5.55 0.44
CA GLY A 127 2.28 -6.45 -0.54
C GLY A 127 0.78 -6.22 -0.72
N ILE A 128 0.20 -5.17 -0.14
CA ILE A 128 -1.21 -4.84 -0.38
C ILE A 128 -1.33 -4.14 -1.73
N ALA A 129 -2.27 -4.60 -2.55
CA ALA A 129 -2.58 -4.03 -3.85
C ALA A 129 -3.96 -3.39 -3.87
N VAL A 130 -4.10 -2.29 -4.61
CA VAL A 130 -5.38 -1.77 -5.08
C VAL A 130 -5.64 -2.36 -6.44
N VAL A 131 -6.77 -3.08 -6.59
CA VAL A 131 -7.13 -3.82 -7.80
C VAL A 131 -8.46 -3.30 -8.32
N GLY A 132 -8.53 -2.95 -9.60
CA GLY A 132 -9.77 -2.50 -10.22
C GLY A 132 -9.58 -1.63 -11.44
N THR A 133 -10.66 -1.01 -11.88
CA THR A 133 -10.66 0.02 -12.91
C THR A 133 -9.99 1.31 -12.42
N SER A 134 -9.66 2.21 -13.33
CA SER A 134 -9.03 3.49 -12.98
C SER A 134 -9.87 4.30 -11.96
N LYS A 135 -11.20 4.27 -12.09
CA LYS A 135 -12.09 4.94 -11.14
C LYS A 135 -12.08 4.27 -9.76
N GLN A 136 -12.20 2.95 -9.70
CA GLN A 136 -12.16 2.20 -8.44
C GLN A 136 -10.84 2.40 -7.69
N ILE A 137 -9.73 2.44 -8.42
CA ILE A 137 -8.42 2.75 -7.83
C ILE A 137 -8.40 4.17 -7.29
N ALA A 138 -8.89 5.14 -8.06
CA ALA A 138 -8.94 6.54 -7.60
C ALA A 138 -9.81 6.69 -6.34
N ASP A 139 -11.00 6.10 -6.34
CA ASP A 139 -11.92 6.13 -5.19
C ASP A 139 -11.26 5.51 -3.94
N THR A 140 -10.59 4.37 -4.10
CA THR A 140 -9.87 3.72 -2.98
C THR A 140 -8.69 4.56 -2.46
N LEU A 141 -7.95 5.23 -3.34
CA LEU A 141 -6.90 6.16 -2.93
C LEU A 141 -7.47 7.40 -2.22
N ASP A 142 -8.65 7.88 -2.63
CA ASP A 142 -9.36 8.97 -1.97
C ASP A 142 -9.75 8.61 -0.52
N GLU A 143 -10.16 7.36 -0.25
CA GLU A 143 -10.41 6.90 1.12
C GLU A 143 -9.16 7.05 2.02
N PHE A 144 -7.96 6.82 1.49
CA PHE A 144 -6.72 7.07 2.23
C PHE A 144 -6.40 8.56 2.36
N VAL A 145 -6.78 9.39 1.39
CA VAL A 145 -6.69 10.85 1.52
C VAL A 145 -7.61 11.33 2.64
N ASP A 146 -8.84 10.84 2.70
CA ASP A 146 -9.80 11.15 3.75
C ASP A 146 -9.31 10.65 5.14
N ALA A 147 -8.58 9.53 5.18
CA ALA A 147 -7.91 9.04 6.37
C ALA A 147 -6.73 9.94 6.84
N GLY A 148 -6.26 10.87 5.99
CA GLY A 148 -5.21 11.84 6.29
C GLY A 148 -3.87 11.59 5.59
N CYS A 149 -3.83 10.72 4.58
CA CYS A 149 -2.64 10.53 3.74
C CYS A 149 -2.54 11.63 2.68
N THR A 150 -1.33 12.16 2.50
CA THR A 150 -1.03 13.19 1.49
C THR A 150 -0.02 12.72 0.45
N SER A 151 0.54 11.52 0.62
CA SER A 151 1.61 10.99 -0.23
C SER A 151 1.39 9.52 -0.52
N PHE A 152 1.72 9.10 -1.75
CA PHE A 152 1.60 7.71 -2.17
C PHE A 152 2.87 7.24 -2.86
N CYS A 153 3.43 6.13 -2.38
CA CYS A 153 4.49 5.39 -3.06
C CYS A 153 3.87 4.19 -3.76
N LEU A 154 3.56 4.34 -5.03
CA LEU A 154 2.84 3.35 -5.80
C LEU A 154 3.78 2.55 -6.70
N SER A 155 3.50 1.28 -6.89
CA SER A 155 4.18 0.44 -7.87
C SER A 155 3.21 -0.59 -8.47
N GLY A 156 3.56 -1.13 -9.63
CA GLY A 156 2.77 -2.17 -10.30
C GLY A 156 3.65 -2.96 -11.25
N TYR A 157 3.15 -4.04 -11.79
CA TYR A 157 3.91 -4.93 -12.65
C TYR A 157 3.22 -5.14 -14.02
N PRO A 158 3.97 -5.08 -15.14
CA PRO A 158 5.35 -4.57 -15.30
C PRO A 158 5.43 -3.08 -15.00
N HIS A 159 6.49 -2.63 -14.34
CA HIS A 159 6.58 -1.26 -13.81
C HIS A 159 6.29 -0.16 -14.84
N ALA A 160 6.89 -0.20 -16.03
CA ALA A 160 6.70 0.82 -17.05
C ALA A 160 5.25 0.86 -17.58
N LYS A 161 4.62 -0.31 -17.79
CA LYS A 161 3.22 -0.40 -18.21
C LYS A 161 2.31 0.16 -17.12
N ALA A 162 2.50 -0.28 -15.88
CA ALA A 162 1.69 0.15 -14.75
C ALA A 162 1.80 1.66 -14.50
N ALA A 163 3.01 2.22 -14.57
CA ALA A 163 3.22 3.66 -14.41
C ALA A 163 2.51 4.49 -15.50
N ARG A 164 2.60 4.07 -16.76
CA ARG A 164 1.88 4.74 -17.87
C ARG A 164 0.37 4.66 -17.68
N LEU A 165 -0.15 3.47 -17.37
CA LEU A 165 -1.57 3.26 -17.16
C LEU A 165 -2.10 4.10 -16.00
N PHE A 166 -1.36 4.18 -14.90
CA PHE A 166 -1.68 5.04 -13.77
C PHE A 166 -1.70 6.52 -14.20
N SER A 167 -0.65 6.99 -14.88
CA SER A 167 -0.56 8.36 -15.38
C SER A 167 -1.71 8.73 -16.32
N ASP A 168 -2.02 7.86 -17.27
CA ASP A 168 -2.96 8.16 -18.34
C ASP A 168 -4.41 7.98 -17.93
N LYS A 169 -4.70 7.04 -17.05
CA LYS A 169 -6.06 6.63 -16.69
C LYS A 169 -6.47 7.01 -15.26
N VAL A 170 -5.58 6.87 -14.26
CA VAL A 170 -5.90 7.11 -12.85
C VAL A 170 -5.66 8.57 -12.45
N MET A 171 -4.50 9.13 -12.79
CA MET A 171 -4.16 10.52 -12.45
C MET A 171 -5.20 11.56 -12.89
N PRO A 172 -5.90 11.41 -14.04
CA PRO A 172 -6.94 12.36 -14.43
C PRO A 172 -8.09 12.50 -13.43
N HIS A 173 -8.39 11.48 -12.61
CA HIS A 173 -9.39 11.56 -11.56
C HIS A 173 -9.02 12.53 -10.42
N PHE A 174 -7.71 12.83 -10.27
CA PHE A 174 -7.19 13.74 -9.24
C PHE A 174 -6.89 15.16 -9.76
N LYS A 175 -7.21 15.46 -11.04
CA LYS A 175 -6.99 16.80 -11.62
C LYS A 175 -7.77 17.86 -10.80
N GLY A 176 -7.05 18.85 -10.28
CA GLY A 176 -7.59 19.92 -9.43
C GLY A 176 -7.29 19.73 -7.94
N ARG A 177 -7.03 18.53 -7.46
CA ARG A 177 -6.64 18.29 -6.05
C ARG A 177 -5.13 18.38 -5.81
N LEU A 178 -4.30 18.06 -6.82
CA LEU A 178 -2.84 18.06 -6.72
C LEU A 178 -2.22 19.46 -6.60
N SER A 179 -2.91 20.50 -7.09
CA SER A 179 -2.42 21.88 -7.02
C SER A 179 -2.37 22.43 -5.60
N ASP A 180 -3.19 21.91 -4.69
CA ASP A 180 -3.35 22.43 -3.33
C ASP A 180 -2.43 21.72 -2.31
N VAL A 181 -1.87 20.57 -2.69
CA VAL A 181 -1.11 19.69 -1.79
C VAL A 181 0.41 19.73 -2.03
N LEU A 182 0.86 20.13 -3.21
CA LEU A 182 2.29 20.29 -3.49
C LEU A 182 2.75 21.67 -2.97
N PRO A 183 3.74 21.74 -2.06
CA PRO A 183 4.38 23.01 -1.75
C PRO A 183 4.89 23.58 -3.06
N ARG A 184 4.48 24.80 -3.40
CA ARG A 184 5.05 25.52 -4.53
C ARG A 184 6.55 25.57 -4.31
N ALA A 185 7.31 25.03 -5.27
CA ALA A 185 8.76 25.14 -5.23
C ALA A 185 9.13 26.61 -5.04
N ALA A 186 9.86 26.89 -3.98
CA ALA A 186 10.40 28.22 -3.70
C ALA A 186 11.49 28.58 -4.73
#